data_03d53161e2717c41bd0fedf73ff6ec20
#
_entry.id   03d53161e2717c41bd0fedf73ff6ec20
#
_cell.length_a   1.000
_cell.length_b   1.000
_cell.length_c   1.000
_cell.angle_alpha   90.00
_cell.angle_beta   90.00
_cell.angle_gamma   90.00
#
_symmetry.space_group_name_H-M   'P 1'
#
loop_
_entity.id
_entity.type
_entity.pdbx_description
1 polymer ?
#
loop_
_entity_poly.entity_id
_entity_poly.type
_entity_poly.pdbx_seq_one_letter_code
_entity_poly.pdbx_strand_id
1 'polypeptide(L)'
;MFGFLKSRKGAAPIFEALGTDMHCHLIPNVDDGSRSELETVECLEILQSVGYKHVIITPHFQAPRFPNQEEDIIARYKRIQDFVADKGLKITLNGIAGEYRIDSGFEHRLNDNKFLTLKYGESNMVLIEFSLRQHVLGIKEIIDELQADGYTVILAHPERYPYLNINGMEIRSLKENGVLLQLNLLSLDGFYGDEPKRKALQLIERGWVEFMGTDMHNPLYGQALIQASRNRTIEKIINKYHFLNNELI
;
A
#
# COMPACT_ATOMS: atom_id res chain seq x y z
N MET A 1 26.96 17.60 -8.00
CA MET A 1 27.24 16.66 -6.87
C MET A 1 26.16 16.89 -5.84
N PHE A 2 25.13 16.08 -5.85
CA PHE A 2 23.84 16.37 -5.24
C PHE A 2 23.80 15.93 -3.77
N GLY A 3 23.18 16.75 -2.91
CA GLY A 3 23.12 16.60 -1.46
C GLY A 3 22.22 15.47 -0.92
N PHE A 4 22.16 14.34 -1.63
CA PHE A 4 21.28 13.19 -1.33
C PHE A 4 21.70 12.34 -0.12
N LEU A 5 22.84 12.58 0.47
CA LEU A 5 23.38 11.73 1.54
C LEU A 5 22.95 12.10 2.97
N LYS A 6 22.24 13.23 3.17
CA LYS A 6 21.91 13.70 4.54
C LYS A 6 20.66 13.04 5.15
N SER A 7 19.69 12.57 4.34
CA SER A 7 18.42 12.02 4.85
C SER A 7 18.51 10.58 5.34
N ARG A 8 19.53 9.83 4.92
CA ARG A 8 19.69 8.39 5.22
C ARG A 8 20.48 8.04 6.49
N LYS A 9 21.05 9.04 7.19
CA LYS A 9 21.77 8.76 8.42
C LYS A 9 20.84 8.16 9.48
N GLY A 10 21.05 6.86 9.74
CA GLY A 10 20.40 6.10 10.79
C GLY A 10 19.21 5.23 10.36
N ALA A 11 19.00 4.97 9.07
CA ALA A 11 18.12 3.90 8.63
C ALA A 11 18.61 2.55 9.15
N ALA A 12 17.68 1.69 9.56
CA ALA A 12 17.95 0.30 9.91
C ALA A 12 17.14 -0.61 8.97
N PRO A 13 17.75 -1.68 8.42
CA PRO A 13 17.11 -2.52 7.39
C PRO A 13 16.12 -3.53 7.99
N ILE A 14 15.30 -3.11 8.96
CA ILE A 14 14.37 -4.02 9.66
C ILE A 14 13.23 -4.50 8.76
N PHE A 15 12.96 -3.82 7.64
CA PHE A 15 11.90 -4.19 6.71
C PHE A 15 12.37 -5.20 5.64
N GLU A 16 13.62 -5.67 5.72
CA GLU A 16 14.12 -6.76 4.87
C GLU A 16 13.27 -8.03 5.00
N ALA A 17 12.73 -8.29 6.19
CA ALA A 17 11.83 -9.42 6.43
C ALA A 17 10.49 -9.32 5.65
N LEU A 18 10.04 -8.12 5.30
CA LEU A 18 8.89 -7.90 4.43
C LEU A 18 9.24 -8.06 2.95
N GLY A 19 10.47 -7.73 2.56
CA GLY A 19 11.00 -7.83 1.20
C GLY A 19 10.36 -6.90 0.19
N THR A 20 9.04 -6.97 0.04
CA THR A 20 8.25 -6.18 -0.92
C THR A 20 7.43 -5.11 -0.21
N ASP A 21 7.55 -3.85 -0.65
CA ASP A 21 6.53 -2.83 -0.39
C ASP A 21 5.41 -2.98 -1.41
N MET A 22 4.22 -3.28 -0.94
CA MET A 22 3.08 -3.62 -1.80
C MET A 22 2.06 -2.47 -1.98
N HIS A 23 2.31 -1.33 -1.35
CA HIS A 23 1.42 -0.18 -1.39
C HIS A 23 2.22 1.13 -1.31
N CYS A 24 2.33 1.83 -2.44
CA CYS A 24 2.96 3.15 -2.53
C CYS A 24 2.55 3.91 -3.81
N HIS A 25 2.74 5.24 -3.81
CA HIS A 25 2.28 6.18 -4.84
C HIS A 25 3.48 6.83 -5.56
N LEU A 26 4.23 6.03 -6.31
CA LEU A 26 5.52 6.43 -6.87
C LEU A 26 5.51 6.60 -8.41
N ILE A 27 4.34 6.71 -9.05
CA ILE A 27 4.24 7.18 -10.43
C ILE A 27 4.06 8.69 -10.43
N PRO A 28 4.94 9.44 -11.10
CA PRO A 28 4.89 10.90 -11.06
C PRO A 28 3.59 11.50 -11.62
N ASN A 29 2.99 12.43 -10.88
CA ASN A 29 1.86 13.28 -11.31
C ASN A 29 0.61 12.52 -11.77
N VAL A 30 0.30 11.37 -11.16
CA VAL A 30 -0.96 10.65 -11.44
C VAL A 30 -1.95 10.76 -10.29
N ASP A 31 -1.45 11.02 -9.08
CA ASP A 31 -2.22 11.18 -7.85
C ASP A 31 -1.54 12.18 -6.91
N ASP A 32 -1.76 12.11 -5.59
CA ASP A 32 -1.10 12.95 -4.59
C ASP A 32 0.23 12.37 -4.08
N GLY A 33 0.77 11.36 -4.78
CA GLY A 33 2.08 10.81 -4.54
C GLY A 33 3.21 11.62 -5.13
N SER A 34 4.19 10.93 -5.71
CA SER A 34 5.40 11.52 -6.30
C SER A 34 5.10 12.57 -7.38
N ARG A 35 5.83 13.68 -7.37
CA ARG A 35 5.65 14.81 -8.31
C ARG A 35 6.64 14.79 -9.47
N SER A 36 7.68 13.97 -9.38
CA SER A 36 8.71 13.86 -10.42
C SER A 36 9.44 12.53 -10.36
N GLU A 37 10.07 12.16 -11.47
CA GLU A 37 10.92 10.97 -11.55
C GLU A 37 12.08 11.02 -10.53
N LEU A 38 12.61 12.20 -10.23
CA LEU A 38 13.66 12.38 -9.21
C LEU A 38 13.13 12.14 -7.80
N GLU A 39 11.91 12.59 -7.50
CA GLU A 39 11.25 12.35 -6.20
C GLU A 39 10.95 10.85 -6.03
N THR A 40 10.52 10.17 -7.10
CA THR A 40 10.37 8.71 -7.10
C THR A 40 11.68 8.00 -6.77
N VAL A 41 12.79 8.40 -7.41
CA VAL A 41 14.12 7.84 -7.12
C VAL A 41 14.51 8.07 -5.65
N GLU A 42 14.27 9.27 -5.11
CA GLU A 42 14.55 9.55 -3.70
C GLU A 42 13.75 8.64 -2.76
N CYS A 43 12.46 8.43 -3.03
CA CYS A 43 11.62 7.50 -2.28
C CYS A 43 12.13 6.05 -2.36
N LEU A 44 12.50 5.57 -3.56
CA LEU A 44 13.06 4.24 -3.75
C LEU A 44 14.38 4.04 -3.01
N GLU A 45 15.24 5.06 -3.01
CA GLU A 45 16.47 5.05 -2.24
C GLU A 45 16.22 4.93 -0.74
N ILE A 46 15.17 5.59 -0.23
CA ILE A 46 14.77 5.48 1.17
C ILE A 46 14.25 4.07 1.46
N LEU A 47 13.34 3.54 0.64
CA LEU A 47 12.80 2.18 0.78
C LEU A 47 13.94 1.15 0.80
N GLN A 48 14.89 1.26 -0.12
CA GLN A 48 16.08 0.41 -0.14
C GLN A 48 16.90 0.54 1.16
N SER A 49 17.06 1.76 1.69
CA SER A 49 17.88 2.00 2.88
C SER A 49 17.30 1.38 4.16
N VAL A 50 16.01 1.16 4.21
CA VAL A 50 15.30 0.54 5.32
C VAL A 50 15.04 -0.97 5.13
N GLY A 51 15.51 -1.54 3.99
CA GLY A 51 15.57 -2.98 3.76
C GLY A 51 14.65 -3.55 2.70
N TYR A 52 13.77 -2.76 2.09
CA TYR A 52 12.94 -3.26 0.98
C TYR A 52 13.80 -3.62 -0.24
N LYS A 53 13.44 -4.72 -0.89
CA LYS A 53 14.10 -5.23 -2.11
C LYS A 53 13.26 -5.01 -3.35
N HIS A 54 11.94 -5.03 -3.17
CA HIS A 54 10.96 -4.95 -4.25
C HIS A 54 9.88 -3.93 -3.91
N VAL A 55 9.31 -3.34 -4.95
CA VAL A 55 8.20 -2.39 -4.85
C VAL A 55 7.15 -2.72 -5.90
N ILE A 56 5.90 -2.77 -5.47
CA ILE A 56 4.72 -2.74 -6.33
C ILE A 56 4.07 -1.37 -6.13
N ILE A 57 3.93 -0.61 -7.21
CA ILE A 57 3.36 0.74 -7.13
C ILE A 57 1.84 0.64 -7.30
N THR A 58 1.09 1.37 -6.46
CA THR A 58 -0.38 1.28 -6.40
C THR A 58 -1.02 2.66 -6.44
N PRO A 59 -0.97 3.38 -7.58
CA PRO A 59 -1.57 4.71 -7.66
C PRO A 59 -3.08 4.67 -7.39
N HIS A 60 -3.61 5.78 -6.91
CA HIS A 60 -5.05 5.94 -6.72
C HIS A 60 -5.84 5.88 -8.02
N PHE A 61 -6.97 5.17 -7.97
CA PHE A 61 -8.07 5.25 -8.91
C PHE A 61 -9.30 5.77 -8.16
N GLN A 62 -9.53 7.07 -8.22
CA GLN A 62 -10.54 7.77 -7.44
C GLN A 62 -11.27 8.84 -8.28
N ALA A 63 -12.53 8.66 -8.55
CA ALA A 63 -13.35 9.66 -9.25
C ALA A 63 -13.91 10.70 -8.25
N PRO A 64 -14.01 11.98 -8.63
CA PRO A 64 -13.41 12.59 -9.84
C PRO A 64 -11.98 13.11 -9.62
N ARG A 65 -11.36 12.85 -8.45
CA ARG A 65 -10.09 13.47 -8.04
C ARG A 65 -8.90 12.95 -8.82
N PHE A 66 -8.80 11.64 -8.98
CA PHE A 66 -7.76 10.93 -9.72
C PHE A 66 -8.41 9.93 -10.70
N PRO A 67 -8.96 10.42 -11.83
CA PRO A 67 -9.70 9.60 -12.79
C PRO A 67 -8.74 8.82 -13.71
N ASN A 68 -7.76 8.15 -13.10
CA ASN A 68 -6.75 7.39 -13.81
C ASN A 68 -7.37 6.26 -14.64
N GLN A 69 -6.73 5.95 -15.77
CA GLN A 69 -7.06 4.81 -16.61
C GLN A 69 -5.89 3.82 -16.59
N GLU A 70 -6.20 2.54 -16.66
CA GLU A 70 -5.24 1.46 -16.50
C GLU A 70 -4.13 1.53 -17.56
N GLU A 71 -4.48 1.80 -18.82
CA GLU A 71 -3.55 1.88 -19.93
C GLU A 71 -2.55 3.04 -19.77
N ASP A 72 -3.01 4.20 -19.28
CA ASP A 72 -2.15 5.36 -19.01
C ASP A 72 -1.18 5.07 -17.86
N ILE A 73 -1.67 4.42 -16.82
CA ILE A 73 -0.85 4.04 -15.65
C ILE A 73 0.21 3.02 -16.06
N ILE A 74 -0.13 2.02 -16.86
CA ILE A 74 0.83 1.03 -17.39
C ILE A 74 1.92 1.73 -18.21
N ALA A 75 1.55 2.66 -19.09
CA ALA A 75 2.50 3.39 -19.91
C ALA A 75 3.47 4.25 -19.07
N ARG A 76 2.94 4.92 -18.02
CA ARG A 76 3.75 5.72 -17.09
C ARG A 76 4.64 4.85 -16.21
N TYR A 77 4.15 3.71 -15.77
CA TYR A 77 4.95 2.74 -15.01
C TYR A 77 6.17 2.27 -15.84
N LYS A 78 5.98 1.93 -17.10
CA LYS A 78 7.08 1.56 -17.98
C LYS A 78 8.13 2.67 -18.11
N ARG A 79 7.70 3.91 -18.28
CA ARG A 79 8.62 5.07 -18.32
C ARG A 79 9.42 5.21 -17.03
N ILE A 80 8.80 5.04 -15.87
CA ILE A 80 9.53 5.16 -14.59
C ILE A 80 10.45 3.96 -14.36
N GLN A 81 10.10 2.76 -14.82
CA GLN A 81 11.01 1.60 -14.80
C GLN A 81 12.27 1.90 -15.62
N ASP A 82 12.12 2.40 -16.85
CA ASP A 82 13.25 2.76 -17.73
C ASP A 82 14.10 3.85 -17.07
N PHE A 83 13.49 4.87 -16.47
CA PHE A 83 14.20 5.96 -15.80
C PHE A 83 14.99 5.47 -14.57
N VAL A 84 14.43 4.57 -13.79
CA VAL A 84 15.04 4.03 -12.56
C VAL A 84 16.16 3.05 -12.88
N ALA A 85 16.08 2.30 -13.99
CA ALA A 85 17.08 1.31 -14.37
C ALA A 85 18.51 1.88 -14.45
N ASP A 86 18.65 3.14 -14.90
CA ASP A 86 19.94 3.82 -15.05
C ASP A 86 20.46 4.45 -13.74
N LYS A 87 19.73 4.33 -12.62
CA LYS A 87 20.11 4.99 -11.35
C LYS A 87 20.99 4.14 -10.45
N GLY A 88 21.24 2.87 -10.82
CA GLY A 88 22.08 1.97 -10.03
C GLY A 88 21.46 1.56 -8.69
N LEU A 89 20.14 1.64 -8.55
CA LEU A 89 19.43 1.16 -7.38
C LEU A 89 19.43 -0.38 -7.35
N LYS A 90 19.45 -0.93 -6.15
CA LYS A 90 19.34 -2.39 -5.92
C LYS A 90 17.89 -2.83 -5.72
N ILE A 91 17.01 -1.90 -5.35
CA ILE A 91 15.57 -2.13 -5.25
C ILE A 91 14.97 -2.22 -6.64
N THR A 92 14.04 -3.13 -6.84
CA THR A 92 13.39 -3.35 -8.14
C THR A 92 11.92 -2.97 -8.12
N LEU A 93 11.44 -2.42 -9.23
CA LEU A 93 10.02 -2.22 -9.48
C LEU A 93 9.42 -3.52 -10.02
N ASN A 94 8.76 -4.30 -9.16
CA ASN A 94 8.27 -5.65 -9.48
C ASN A 94 6.87 -5.67 -10.10
N GLY A 95 6.16 -4.55 -10.07
CA GLY A 95 4.80 -4.54 -10.60
C GLY A 95 4.08 -3.22 -10.41
N ILE A 96 2.91 -3.19 -10.98
CA ILE A 96 1.92 -2.12 -10.88
C ILE A 96 0.57 -2.74 -10.56
N ALA A 97 -0.12 -2.18 -9.58
CA ALA A 97 -1.53 -2.45 -9.29
C ALA A 97 -2.25 -1.11 -9.10
N GLY A 98 -3.54 -1.14 -8.80
CA GLY A 98 -4.28 0.08 -8.46
C GLY A 98 -4.74 0.04 -7.01
N GLU A 99 -4.75 1.21 -6.34
CA GLU A 99 -5.55 1.41 -5.14
C GLU A 99 -6.90 2.03 -5.54
N TYR A 100 -7.95 1.23 -5.48
CA TYR A 100 -9.26 1.59 -6.00
C TYR A 100 -10.17 2.11 -4.89
N ARG A 101 -10.53 3.39 -4.98
CA ARG A 101 -11.53 3.99 -4.09
C ARG A 101 -12.91 3.46 -4.41
N ILE A 102 -13.61 2.95 -3.40
CA ILE A 102 -15.04 2.66 -3.52
C ILE A 102 -15.80 3.99 -3.55
N ASP A 103 -16.08 4.47 -4.74
CA ASP A 103 -16.78 5.73 -5.05
C ASP A 103 -17.75 5.56 -6.24
N SER A 104 -18.34 6.65 -6.72
CA SER A 104 -19.29 6.62 -7.85
C SER A 104 -18.66 6.13 -9.17
N GLY A 105 -17.35 6.13 -9.31
CA GLY A 105 -16.64 5.61 -10.48
C GLY A 105 -16.36 4.11 -10.39
N PHE A 106 -16.43 3.55 -9.20
CA PHE A 106 -16.08 2.15 -8.97
C PHE A 106 -17.08 1.18 -9.62
N GLU A 107 -18.39 1.49 -9.60
CA GLU A 107 -19.42 0.67 -10.25
C GLU A 107 -19.17 0.50 -11.75
N HIS A 108 -18.66 1.55 -12.43
CA HIS A 108 -18.30 1.44 -13.85
C HIS A 108 -17.13 0.48 -14.06
N ARG A 109 -16.16 0.46 -13.13
CA ARG A 109 -15.02 -0.46 -13.20
C ARG A 109 -15.41 -1.90 -12.94
N LEU A 110 -16.35 -2.13 -12.04
CA LEU A 110 -16.93 -3.47 -11.84
C LEU A 110 -17.54 -3.97 -13.14
N ASN A 111 -18.40 -3.16 -13.79
CA ASN A 111 -19.05 -3.53 -15.05
C ASN A 111 -18.05 -3.81 -16.18
N ASP A 112 -16.94 -3.06 -16.24
CA ASP A 112 -15.89 -3.25 -17.26
C ASP A 112 -14.94 -4.40 -16.91
N ASN A 113 -14.99 -4.88 -15.67
CA ASN A 113 -14.09 -5.90 -15.10
C ASN A 113 -12.60 -5.64 -15.39
N LYS A 114 -12.17 -4.39 -15.20
CA LYS A 114 -10.81 -3.92 -15.48
C LYS A 114 -10.13 -3.42 -14.21
N PHE A 115 -9.16 -4.19 -13.74
CA PHE A 115 -8.36 -3.84 -12.56
C PHE A 115 -6.87 -4.15 -12.79
N LEU A 116 -6.00 -3.24 -12.39
CA LEU A 116 -4.58 -3.54 -12.18
C LEU A 116 -4.45 -4.25 -10.83
N THR A 117 -4.06 -5.50 -10.86
CA THR A 117 -4.10 -6.40 -9.70
C THR A 117 -2.71 -6.70 -9.16
N LEU A 118 -2.61 -6.89 -7.85
CA LEU A 118 -1.48 -7.58 -7.24
C LEU A 118 -1.56 -9.08 -7.58
N LYS A 119 -0.39 -9.71 -7.70
CA LYS A 119 -0.30 -11.15 -7.97
C LYS A 119 0.21 -11.90 -6.74
N TYR A 120 -0.50 -12.97 -6.40
CA TYR A 120 -0.11 -13.89 -5.35
C TYR A 120 -0.35 -15.33 -5.86
N GLY A 121 0.70 -15.99 -6.29
CA GLY A 121 0.57 -17.22 -7.05
C GLY A 121 -0.31 -17.02 -8.28
N GLU A 122 -1.39 -17.79 -8.40
CA GLU A 122 -2.37 -17.64 -9.50
C GLU A 122 -3.50 -16.64 -9.17
N SER A 123 -3.56 -16.13 -7.96
CA SER A 123 -4.62 -15.21 -7.53
C SER A 123 -4.38 -13.78 -8.02
N ASN A 124 -5.44 -13.17 -8.54
CA ASN A 124 -5.50 -11.75 -8.84
C ASN A 124 -6.13 -11.02 -7.65
N MET A 125 -5.39 -10.11 -7.03
CA MET A 125 -5.88 -9.39 -5.87
C MET A 125 -6.13 -7.92 -6.20
N VAL A 126 -7.32 -7.42 -5.87
CA VAL A 126 -7.70 -6.01 -6.01
C VAL A 126 -7.55 -5.32 -4.67
N LEU A 127 -6.73 -4.26 -4.64
CA LEU A 127 -6.57 -3.40 -3.48
C LEU A 127 -7.64 -2.32 -3.52
N ILE A 128 -8.55 -2.33 -2.56
CA ILE A 128 -9.62 -1.34 -2.43
C ILE A 128 -9.38 -0.44 -1.21
N GLU A 129 -9.81 0.80 -1.29
CA GLU A 129 -9.87 1.71 -0.16
C GLU A 129 -11.27 2.31 0.03
N PHE A 130 -11.58 2.66 1.28
CA PHE A 130 -12.82 3.37 1.61
C PHE A 130 -12.56 4.88 1.81
N SER A 131 -13.64 5.66 1.87
CA SER A 131 -13.52 7.05 2.24
C SER A 131 -13.04 7.19 3.70
N LEU A 132 -12.05 8.05 3.95
CA LEU A 132 -11.66 8.41 5.32
C LEU A 132 -12.70 9.29 6.03
N ARG A 133 -13.71 9.79 5.31
CA ARG A 133 -14.69 10.76 5.83
C ARG A 133 -16.10 10.20 5.96
N GLN A 134 -16.44 9.23 5.13
CA GLN A 134 -17.82 8.73 5.02
C GLN A 134 -17.82 7.22 4.99
N HIS A 135 -18.73 6.65 5.77
CA HIS A 135 -19.01 5.22 5.71
C HIS A 135 -19.53 4.84 4.32
N VAL A 136 -19.01 3.78 3.74
CA VAL A 136 -19.45 3.26 2.45
C VAL A 136 -20.61 2.28 2.69
N LEU A 137 -21.70 2.44 1.95
CA LEU A 137 -22.83 1.51 1.96
C LEU A 137 -22.65 0.47 0.84
N GLY A 138 -23.25 -0.71 1.00
CA GLY A 138 -23.19 -1.74 -0.04
C GLY A 138 -21.82 -2.41 -0.21
N ILE A 139 -20.93 -2.30 0.79
CA ILE A 139 -19.57 -2.89 0.73
C ILE A 139 -19.63 -4.40 0.50
N LYS A 140 -20.59 -5.08 1.14
CA LYS A 140 -20.69 -6.53 1.02
C LYS A 140 -21.01 -6.94 -0.42
N GLU A 141 -21.95 -6.27 -1.03
CA GLU A 141 -22.37 -6.52 -2.42
C GLU A 141 -21.22 -6.32 -3.40
N ILE A 142 -20.43 -5.26 -3.21
CA ILE A 142 -19.22 -4.98 -4.02
C ILE A 142 -18.16 -6.08 -3.86
N ILE A 143 -17.92 -6.53 -2.63
CA ILE A 143 -16.96 -7.60 -2.36
C ILE A 143 -17.43 -8.92 -2.97
N ASP A 144 -18.71 -9.26 -2.80
CA ASP A 144 -19.30 -10.48 -3.36
C ASP A 144 -19.17 -10.48 -4.91
N GLU A 145 -19.37 -9.34 -5.57
CA GLU A 145 -19.22 -9.20 -7.02
C GLU A 145 -17.76 -9.36 -7.47
N LEU A 146 -16.80 -8.69 -6.83
CA LEU A 146 -15.38 -8.88 -7.11
C LEU A 146 -14.95 -10.34 -6.95
N GLN A 147 -15.41 -11.01 -5.90
CA GLN A 147 -15.09 -12.41 -5.65
C GLN A 147 -15.76 -13.35 -6.67
N ALA A 148 -16.98 -13.04 -7.10
CA ALA A 148 -17.65 -13.78 -8.17
C ALA A 148 -16.90 -13.69 -9.52
N ASP A 149 -16.24 -12.56 -9.77
CA ASP A 149 -15.36 -12.35 -10.93
C ASP A 149 -13.96 -12.97 -10.77
N GLY A 150 -13.71 -13.66 -9.66
CA GLY A 150 -12.48 -14.40 -9.40
C GLY A 150 -11.36 -13.59 -8.75
N TYR A 151 -11.65 -12.38 -8.24
CA TYR A 151 -10.68 -11.59 -7.52
C TYR A 151 -10.64 -11.92 -6.02
N THR A 152 -9.46 -11.86 -5.44
CA THR A 152 -9.29 -11.74 -4.00
C THR A 152 -9.25 -10.27 -3.62
N VAL A 153 -9.99 -9.87 -2.60
CA VAL A 153 -10.09 -8.47 -2.19
C VAL A 153 -9.14 -8.18 -1.05
N ILE A 154 -8.34 -7.11 -1.18
CA ILE A 154 -7.52 -6.56 -0.10
C ILE A 154 -8.10 -5.21 0.29
N LEU A 155 -8.42 -5.01 1.58
CA LEU A 155 -8.78 -3.70 2.12
C LEU A 155 -7.52 -2.96 2.59
N ALA A 156 -7.25 -1.82 1.98
CA ALA A 156 -6.15 -0.94 2.35
C ALA A 156 -6.41 -0.28 3.72
N HIS A 157 -5.38 -0.21 4.53
CA HIS A 157 -5.26 0.55 5.79
C HIS A 157 -6.55 0.69 6.63
N PRO A 158 -7.21 -0.44 7.03
CA PRO A 158 -8.47 -0.42 7.78
C PRO A 158 -8.37 0.33 9.11
N GLU A 159 -7.20 0.44 9.68
CA GLU A 159 -6.93 1.18 10.91
C GLU A 159 -7.15 2.69 10.76
N ARG A 160 -7.07 3.22 9.52
CA ARG A 160 -7.22 4.66 9.24
C ARG A 160 -8.66 5.13 9.14
N TYR A 161 -9.65 4.23 9.02
CA TYR A 161 -11.05 4.64 8.93
C TYR A 161 -11.62 4.96 10.32
N PRO A 162 -11.98 6.24 10.61
CA PRO A 162 -12.42 6.64 11.95
C PRO A 162 -13.70 5.92 12.40
N TYR A 163 -14.60 5.66 11.45
CA TYR A 163 -15.90 5.01 11.69
C TYR A 163 -15.82 3.49 11.80
N LEU A 164 -14.76 2.85 11.29
CA LEU A 164 -14.62 1.40 11.32
C LEU A 164 -14.21 0.94 12.73
N ASN A 165 -15.15 0.29 13.42
CA ASN A 165 -14.87 -0.32 14.70
C ASN A 165 -14.22 -1.69 14.49
N ILE A 166 -12.93 -1.80 14.76
CA ILE A 166 -12.18 -3.06 14.61
C ILE A 166 -12.61 -4.17 15.57
N ASN A 167 -13.41 -3.86 16.61
CA ASN A 167 -14.05 -4.83 17.48
C ASN A 167 -15.48 -5.16 17.03
N GLY A 168 -15.98 -4.44 16.02
CA GLY A 168 -17.35 -4.53 15.53
C GLY A 168 -17.58 -5.71 14.59
N MET A 169 -18.85 -5.87 14.22
CA MET A 169 -19.28 -6.93 13.31
C MET A 169 -18.82 -6.71 11.89
N GLU A 170 -18.69 -5.44 11.46
CA GLU A 170 -18.31 -5.09 10.08
C GLU A 170 -16.94 -5.65 9.69
N ILE A 171 -15.88 -5.32 10.45
CA ILE A 171 -14.53 -5.83 10.15
C ILE A 171 -14.45 -7.36 10.30
N ARG A 172 -15.21 -7.94 11.22
CA ARG A 172 -15.29 -9.38 11.37
C ARG A 172 -15.95 -10.02 10.16
N SER A 173 -17.06 -9.47 9.67
CA SER A 173 -17.73 -9.94 8.47
C SER A 173 -16.83 -9.86 7.25
N LEU A 174 -16.04 -8.78 7.09
CA LEU A 174 -15.04 -8.68 6.02
C LEU A 174 -14.05 -9.85 6.07
N LYS A 175 -13.50 -10.14 7.25
CA LYS A 175 -12.57 -11.28 7.43
C LYS A 175 -13.23 -12.64 7.18
N GLU A 176 -14.45 -12.85 7.67
CA GLU A 176 -15.23 -14.08 7.46
C GLU A 176 -15.57 -14.30 5.98
N ASN A 177 -15.72 -13.22 5.21
CA ASN A 177 -15.91 -13.26 3.75
C ASN A 177 -14.59 -13.31 2.97
N GLY A 178 -13.45 -13.59 3.62
CA GLY A 178 -12.17 -13.81 2.95
C GLY A 178 -11.45 -12.53 2.49
N VAL A 179 -11.85 -11.35 2.97
CA VAL A 179 -11.13 -10.10 2.68
C VAL A 179 -9.81 -10.10 3.44
N LEU A 180 -8.72 -9.84 2.71
CA LEU A 180 -7.38 -9.66 3.26
C LEU A 180 -7.20 -8.21 3.72
N LEU A 181 -6.40 -7.98 4.76
CA LEU A 181 -6.14 -6.64 5.26
C LEU A 181 -4.69 -6.23 5.02
N GLN A 182 -4.53 -5.05 4.44
CA GLN A 182 -3.23 -4.39 4.36
C GLN A 182 -3.18 -3.25 5.38
N LEU A 183 -2.14 -3.20 6.19
CA LEU A 183 -1.94 -2.19 7.23
C LEU A 183 -0.80 -1.25 6.86
N ASN A 184 -0.98 0.05 7.10
CA ASN A 184 0.09 1.02 6.91
C ASN A 184 1.13 0.92 8.01
N LEU A 185 2.38 0.67 7.62
CA LEU A 185 3.50 0.50 8.54
C LEU A 185 3.68 1.70 9.48
N LEU A 186 3.53 2.91 8.95
CA LEU A 186 3.66 4.14 9.72
C LEU A 186 2.55 4.33 10.77
N SER A 187 1.43 3.59 10.68
CA SER A 187 0.42 3.57 11.74
C SER A 187 1.00 3.02 13.06
N LEU A 188 1.91 2.04 12.98
CA LEU A 188 2.57 1.46 14.15
C LEU A 188 3.47 2.44 14.90
N ASP A 189 4.04 3.42 14.20
CA ASP A 189 4.84 4.48 14.82
C ASP A 189 4.00 5.67 15.30
N GLY A 190 2.70 5.70 14.95
CA GLY A 190 1.78 6.77 15.34
C GLY A 190 1.78 7.96 14.39
N PHE A 191 2.31 7.81 13.18
CA PHE A 191 2.34 8.86 12.16
C PHE A 191 0.95 9.44 11.84
N TYR A 192 -0.07 8.59 11.86
CA TYR A 192 -1.48 8.98 11.62
C TYR A 192 -2.25 9.28 12.92
N GLY A 193 -1.56 9.30 14.07
CA GLY A 193 -2.15 9.53 15.39
C GLY A 193 -2.35 8.26 16.23
N ASP A 194 -2.80 8.47 17.47
CA ASP A 194 -2.90 7.38 18.46
C ASP A 194 -4.01 6.37 18.15
N GLU A 195 -5.13 6.82 17.59
CA GLU A 195 -6.26 5.94 17.26
C GLU A 195 -5.92 4.94 16.15
N PRO A 196 -5.36 5.35 14.98
CA PRO A 196 -4.87 4.40 13.99
C PRO A 196 -3.80 3.45 14.55
N LYS A 197 -2.87 3.94 15.36
CA LYS A 197 -1.86 3.11 16.02
C LYS A 197 -2.48 2.02 16.90
N ARG A 198 -3.42 2.40 17.73
CA ARG A 198 -4.15 1.46 18.61
C ARG A 198 -4.89 0.39 17.80
N LYS A 199 -5.61 0.81 16.75
CA LYS A 199 -6.32 -0.10 15.84
C LYS A 199 -5.35 -1.06 15.13
N ALA A 200 -4.24 -0.54 14.61
CA ALA A 200 -3.20 -1.31 13.95
C ALA A 200 -2.67 -2.45 14.85
N LEU A 201 -2.29 -2.12 16.08
CA LEU A 201 -1.80 -3.11 17.05
C LEU A 201 -2.84 -4.18 17.34
N GLN A 202 -4.11 -3.80 17.52
CA GLN A 202 -5.19 -4.75 17.78
C GLN A 202 -5.48 -5.69 16.60
N LEU A 203 -5.37 -5.19 15.34
CA LEU A 203 -5.52 -6.02 14.14
C LEU A 203 -4.38 -7.05 14.02
N ILE A 204 -3.15 -6.63 14.30
CA ILE A 204 -1.98 -7.52 14.30
C ILE A 204 -2.09 -8.58 15.40
N GLU A 205 -2.47 -8.19 16.63
CA GLU A 205 -2.62 -9.13 17.75
C GLU A 205 -3.66 -10.24 17.47
N ARG A 206 -4.66 -9.95 16.62
CA ARG A 206 -5.65 -10.93 16.16
C ARG A 206 -5.17 -11.83 15.03
N GLY A 207 -4.01 -11.53 14.44
CA GLY A 207 -3.53 -12.22 13.23
C GLY A 207 -4.43 -11.96 12.00
N TRP A 208 -5.01 -10.76 11.89
CA TRP A 208 -5.94 -10.41 10.80
C TRP A 208 -5.26 -9.62 9.68
N VAL A 209 -3.99 -9.30 9.82
CA VAL A 209 -3.21 -8.52 8.85
C VAL A 209 -2.37 -9.45 8.00
N GLU A 210 -2.64 -9.50 6.72
CA GLU A 210 -1.88 -10.29 5.75
C GLU A 210 -0.73 -9.50 5.13
N PHE A 211 -0.91 -8.19 4.95
CA PHE A 211 0.06 -7.34 4.25
C PHE A 211 0.41 -6.08 5.03
N MET A 212 1.67 -5.66 4.88
CA MET A 212 2.15 -4.36 5.33
C MET A 212 2.48 -3.50 4.10
N GLY A 213 2.05 -2.24 4.08
CA GLY A 213 2.40 -1.28 3.05
C GLY A 213 3.01 -0.02 3.65
N THR A 214 3.83 0.69 2.89
CA THR A 214 4.34 1.98 3.37
C THR A 214 3.37 3.12 3.14
N ASP A 215 2.53 3.01 2.12
CA ASP A 215 1.69 4.10 1.63
C ASP A 215 2.54 5.36 1.32
N MET A 216 3.74 5.11 0.76
CA MET A 216 4.74 6.12 0.48
C MET A 216 4.26 7.07 -0.63
N HIS A 217 4.11 8.34 -0.30
CA HIS A 217 3.68 9.36 -1.25
C HIS A 217 4.84 10.27 -1.68
N ASN A 218 5.76 10.55 -0.77
CA ASN A 218 6.83 11.53 -1.00
C ASN A 218 7.98 11.33 0.02
N PRO A 219 9.11 12.05 -0.11
CA PRO A 219 10.24 11.94 0.81
C PRO A 219 9.96 12.27 2.28
N LEU A 220 8.88 13.02 2.60
CA LEU A 220 8.50 13.28 4.01
C LEU A 220 7.99 12.00 4.67
N TYR A 221 7.19 11.20 3.97
CA TYR A 221 6.84 9.83 4.40
C TYR A 221 8.09 8.99 4.58
N GLY A 222 9.06 9.13 3.68
CA GLY A 222 10.34 8.45 3.76
C GLY A 222 11.13 8.78 5.02
N GLN A 223 11.13 10.04 5.46
CA GLN A 223 11.78 10.45 6.72
C GLN A 223 11.09 9.80 7.92
N ALA A 224 9.75 9.74 7.92
CA ALA A 224 9.00 9.03 8.96
C ALA A 224 9.32 7.52 8.95
N LEU A 225 9.46 6.91 7.76
CA LEU A 225 9.81 5.52 7.61
C LEU A 225 11.23 5.21 8.15
N ILE A 226 12.22 6.08 7.88
CA ILE A 226 13.56 5.98 8.48
C ILE A 226 13.48 6.05 10.00
N GLN A 227 12.63 6.92 10.56
CA GLN A 227 12.44 6.99 12.00
C GLN A 227 11.79 5.70 12.54
N ALA A 228 10.75 5.22 11.89
CA ALA A 228 10.05 3.98 12.23
C ALA A 228 10.98 2.76 12.17
N SER A 229 11.96 2.74 11.25
CA SER A 229 12.93 1.67 11.12
C SER A 229 13.86 1.51 12.35
N ARG A 230 13.86 2.46 13.27
CA ARG A 230 14.62 2.38 14.55
C ARG A 230 13.75 1.93 15.71
N ASN A 231 12.44 1.76 15.47
CA ASN A 231 11.50 1.39 16.52
C ASN A 231 11.55 -0.12 16.79
N ARG A 232 12.12 -0.50 17.94
CA ARG A 232 12.24 -1.91 18.34
C ARG A 232 10.90 -2.64 18.48
N THR A 233 9.81 -1.92 18.71
CA THR A 233 8.48 -2.53 18.76
C THR A 233 8.04 -2.96 17.37
N ILE A 234 8.27 -2.13 16.36
CA ILE A 234 7.99 -2.46 14.96
C ILE A 234 8.85 -3.64 14.51
N GLU A 235 10.15 -3.60 14.79
CA GLU A 235 11.07 -4.72 14.52
C GLU A 235 10.58 -6.04 15.12
N LYS A 236 10.16 -6.03 16.39
CA LYS A 236 9.60 -7.22 17.06
C LYS A 236 8.31 -7.71 16.40
N ILE A 237 7.43 -6.79 15.97
CA ILE A 237 6.19 -7.14 15.27
C ILE A 237 6.51 -7.84 13.95
N ILE A 238 7.37 -7.25 13.13
CA ILE A 238 7.75 -7.79 11.82
C ILE A 238 8.40 -9.17 11.95
N ASN A 239 9.23 -9.38 12.97
CA ASN A 239 9.88 -10.67 13.20
C ASN A 239 8.97 -11.72 13.86
N LYS A 240 7.90 -11.31 14.52
CA LYS A 240 6.99 -12.21 15.24
C LYS A 240 5.83 -12.70 14.38
N TYR A 241 5.26 -11.83 13.56
CA TYR A 241 4.10 -12.14 12.75
C TYR A 241 4.49 -12.42 11.31
N HIS A 242 3.79 -13.34 10.67
CA HIS A 242 4.00 -13.67 9.27
C HIS A 242 3.15 -12.77 8.39
N PHE A 243 3.80 -12.05 7.47
CA PHE A 243 3.17 -11.23 6.45
C PHE A 243 3.49 -11.80 5.07
N LEU A 244 2.52 -11.74 4.16
CA LEU A 244 2.63 -12.35 2.82
C LEU A 244 3.41 -11.48 1.81
N ASN A 245 3.98 -10.37 2.25
CA ASN A 245 4.67 -9.41 1.39
C ASN A 245 5.77 -10.03 0.52
N ASN A 246 6.55 -10.97 1.07
CA ASN A 246 7.63 -11.65 0.34
C ASN A 246 7.14 -12.60 -0.77
N GLU A 247 5.85 -12.92 -0.75
CA GLU A 247 5.24 -13.86 -1.69
C GLU A 247 4.60 -13.15 -2.89
N LEU A 248 4.61 -11.80 -2.87
CA LEU A 248 4.18 -10.95 -3.97
C LEU A 248 5.32 -10.78 -4.98
N ILE A 249 5.19 -11.43 -6.12
CA ILE A 249 6.20 -11.39 -7.19
C ILE A 249 5.52 -11.08 -8.51
#